data_d59e5b1062acfbf3dba635904ed69700
#
_entry.id   d59e5b1062acfbf3dba635904ed69700
#
_cell.length_a   1.000
_cell.length_b   1.000
_cell.length_c   1.000
_cell.angle_alpha   90.00
_cell.angle_beta   90.00
_cell.angle_gamma   90.00
#
_symmetry.space_group_name_H-M   'P 1'
#
loop_
_entity.id
_entity.type
_entity.pdbx_description
1 polymer ?
#
loop_
_entity_poly.entity_id
_entity_poly.type
_entity_poly.pdbx_seq_one_letter_code
_entity_poly.pdbx_strand_id
1 'polypeptide(L)'
;MIQYAPMQPSDYDEVVALWKKSDGITLDSSDSREAIEAYLLRNPGLSFVAREGNVLAGAVLGGHDGRRGFLHHLAVAPEFRGRGTGRHLAELVVTALQHLGILKCHLFVHANNHRALSFWKRVGWTRRDDIEMFSKTTG
;
A
#
# COMPACT_ATOMS: atom_id res chain seq x y z
N MET A 1 -7.03 20.63 -1.47
CA MET A 1 -5.74 20.13 -1.95
C MET A 1 -5.32 18.91 -1.14
N ILE A 2 -4.92 17.86 -1.80
CA ILE A 2 -4.45 16.63 -1.12
C ILE A 2 -3.04 16.83 -0.61
N GLN A 3 -2.82 16.49 0.65
CA GLN A 3 -1.49 16.49 1.25
C GLN A 3 -1.07 15.08 1.60
N TYR A 4 0.21 14.79 1.44
CA TYR A 4 0.79 13.46 1.65
C TYR A 4 1.78 13.51 2.80
N ALA A 5 1.76 12.49 3.64
CA ALA A 5 2.66 12.41 4.79
C ALA A 5 2.96 10.95 5.12
N PRO A 6 4.08 10.68 5.80
CA PRO A 6 4.33 9.33 6.32
C PRO A 6 3.21 8.90 7.26
N MET A 7 2.81 7.62 7.15
CA MET A 7 1.79 7.05 8.01
C MET A 7 2.30 6.94 9.44
N GLN A 8 1.48 7.34 10.40
CA GLN A 8 1.79 7.28 11.81
C GLN A 8 0.88 6.26 12.50
N PRO A 9 1.28 5.70 13.66
CA PRO A 9 0.40 4.82 14.41
C PRO A 9 -0.96 5.45 14.73
N SER A 10 -1.00 6.77 14.92
CA SER A 10 -2.25 7.49 15.19
C SER A 10 -3.21 7.49 14.01
N ASP A 11 -2.75 7.15 12.80
CA ASP A 11 -3.63 7.07 11.63
C ASP A 11 -4.38 5.74 11.55
N TYR A 12 -4.05 4.77 12.40
CA TYR A 12 -4.51 3.38 12.25
C TYR A 12 -6.01 3.23 12.12
N ASP A 13 -6.79 3.87 13.00
CA ASP A 13 -8.24 3.66 13.00
C ASP A 13 -8.88 4.11 11.69
N GLU A 14 -8.46 5.26 11.17
CA GLU A 14 -8.98 5.77 9.90
C GLU A 14 -8.50 4.92 8.72
N VAL A 15 -7.25 4.50 8.76
CA VAL A 15 -6.66 3.70 7.70
C VAL A 15 -7.34 2.32 7.62
N VAL A 16 -7.54 1.66 8.76
CA VAL A 16 -8.18 0.34 8.74
C VAL A 16 -9.64 0.44 8.33
N ALA A 17 -10.32 1.54 8.70
CA ALA A 17 -11.69 1.76 8.26
C ALA A 17 -11.76 1.91 6.73
N LEU A 18 -10.79 2.60 6.14
CA LEU A 18 -10.69 2.73 4.69
C LEU A 18 -10.43 1.37 4.03
N TRP A 19 -9.50 0.59 4.58
CA TRP A 19 -9.20 -0.74 4.03
C TRP A 19 -10.41 -1.66 4.08
N LYS A 20 -11.17 -1.64 5.16
CA LYS A 20 -12.39 -2.48 5.30
C LYS A 20 -13.43 -2.19 4.24
N LYS A 21 -13.48 -0.96 3.74
CA LYS A 21 -14.43 -0.55 2.71
C LYS A 21 -13.90 -0.73 1.29
N SER A 22 -12.65 -1.13 1.16
CA SER A 22 -11.99 -1.20 -0.15
C SER A 22 -12.06 -2.60 -0.73
N ASP A 23 -12.56 -2.70 -1.97
CA ASP A 23 -12.61 -3.97 -2.68
C ASP A 23 -11.21 -4.50 -2.93
N GLY A 24 -11.04 -5.80 -2.77
CA GLY A 24 -9.77 -6.47 -3.05
C GLY A 24 -8.75 -6.40 -1.94
N ILE A 25 -9.07 -5.76 -0.80
CA ILE A 25 -8.22 -5.76 0.37
C ILE A 25 -8.83 -6.69 1.41
N THR A 26 -8.09 -7.77 1.73
CA THR A 26 -8.48 -8.73 2.76
C THR A 26 -7.58 -8.52 3.97
N LEU A 27 -8.20 -8.28 5.12
CA LEU A 27 -7.48 -8.05 6.36
C LEU A 27 -7.40 -9.33 7.19
N ASP A 28 -6.28 -9.50 7.89
CA ASP A 28 -6.09 -10.63 8.80
C ASP A 28 -5.30 -10.16 10.03
N SER A 29 -4.75 -11.12 10.78
CA SER A 29 -4.00 -10.80 12.02
C SER A 29 -2.77 -9.93 11.77
N SER A 30 -2.22 -9.93 10.55
CA SER A 30 -1.07 -9.08 10.22
C SER A 30 -1.46 -7.60 10.07
N ASP A 31 -2.75 -7.30 10.12
CA ASP A 31 -3.27 -5.94 10.03
C ASP A 31 -3.81 -5.42 11.36
N SER A 32 -3.58 -6.13 12.46
CA SER A 32 -3.94 -5.64 13.80
C SER A 32 -3.17 -4.35 14.12
N ARG A 33 -3.65 -3.60 15.12
CA ARG A 33 -2.96 -2.38 15.53
C ARG A 33 -1.49 -2.66 15.87
N GLU A 34 -1.25 -3.70 16.67
CA GLU A 34 0.11 -4.04 17.08
C GLU A 34 0.98 -4.45 15.90
N ALA A 35 0.41 -5.22 14.96
CA ALA A 35 1.15 -5.68 13.79
C ALA A 35 1.50 -4.50 12.87
N ILE A 36 0.57 -3.58 12.66
CA ILE A 36 0.83 -2.41 11.81
C ILE A 36 1.83 -1.46 12.48
N GLU A 37 1.72 -1.26 13.80
CA GLU A 37 2.71 -0.43 14.51
C GLU A 37 4.11 -1.02 14.38
N ALA A 38 4.24 -2.34 14.53
CA ALA A 38 5.51 -3.03 14.36
C ALA A 38 6.03 -2.89 12.92
N TYR A 39 5.14 -3.00 11.94
CA TYR A 39 5.50 -2.85 10.53
C TYR A 39 6.02 -1.45 10.23
N LEU A 40 5.35 -0.42 10.73
CA LEU A 40 5.78 0.96 10.54
C LEU A 40 7.14 1.23 11.21
N LEU A 41 7.37 0.64 12.37
CA LEU A 41 8.63 0.79 13.08
C LEU A 41 9.78 0.10 12.33
N ARG A 42 9.52 -1.07 11.76
CA ARG A 42 10.52 -1.82 11.00
C ARG A 42 10.84 -1.15 9.65
N ASN A 43 9.87 -0.45 9.08
CA ASN A 43 9.98 0.15 7.75
C ASN A 43 9.69 1.66 7.82
N PRO A 44 10.53 2.44 8.54
CA PRO A 44 10.25 3.86 8.73
C PRO A 44 10.26 4.62 7.41
N GLY A 45 9.29 5.51 7.25
CA GLY A 45 9.24 6.41 6.10
C GLY A 45 8.81 5.77 4.78
N LEU A 46 8.25 4.54 4.82
CA LEU A 46 7.88 3.82 3.59
C LEU A 46 6.37 3.69 3.40
N SER A 47 5.57 3.97 4.41
CA SER A 47 4.10 3.95 4.31
C SER A 47 3.58 5.38 4.37
N PHE A 48 2.51 5.66 3.62
CA PHE A 48 2.03 7.04 3.45
C PHE A 48 0.52 7.13 3.56
N VAL A 49 0.06 8.31 3.97
CA VAL A 49 -1.35 8.68 3.95
C VAL A 49 -1.53 9.93 3.10
N ALA A 50 -2.73 10.05 2.51
CA ALA A 50 -3.15 11.22 1.75
C ALA A 50 -4.37 11.80 2.47
N ARG A 51 -4.38 13.12 2.68
CA ARG A 51 -5.47 13.79 3.36
C ARG A 51 -5.86 15.07 2.63
N GLU A 52 -7.14 15.37 2.69
CA GLU A 52 -7.64 16.69 2.33
C GLU A 52 -8.26 17.28 3.60
N GLY A 53 -7.56 18.26 4.19
CA GLY A 53 -7.93 18.73 5.53
C GLY A 53 -7.82 17.59 6.54
N ASN A 54 -8.91 17.32 7.26
CA ASN A 54 -8.95 16.24 8.25
C ASN A 54 -9.48 14.92 7.68
N VAL A 55 -9.78 14.86 6.38
CA VAL A 55 -10.38 13.68 5.77
C VAL A 55 -9.30 12.82 5.15
N LEU A 56 -9.27 11.54 5.52
CA LEU A 56 -8.34 10.59 4.91
C LEU A 56 -8.81 10.26 3.50
N ALA A 57 -7.97 10.59 2.51
CA ALA A 57 -8.26 10.35 1.10
C ALA A 57 -7.69 9.03 0.61
N GLY A 58 -6.59 8.59 1.19
CA GLY A 58 -5.96 7.34 0.77
C GLY A 58 -4.83 6.93 1.69
N ALA A 59 -4.36 5.69 1.51
CA ALA A 59 -3.27 5.14 2.31
C ALA A 59 -2.57 4.02 1.56
N VAL A 60 -1.32 3.77 1.91
CA VAL A 60 -0.53 2.70 1.33
C VAL A 60 0.52 2.24 2.34
N LEU A 61 0.76 0.93 2.39
CA LEU A 61 1.88 0.36 3.14
C LEU A 61 3.05 0.10 2.21
N GLY A 62 4.25 0.40 2.67
CA GLY A 62 5.48 0.08 1.98
C GLY A 62 6.50 -0.52 2.93
N GLY A 63 7.30 -1.45 2.44
CA GLY A 63 8.33 -2.09 3.24
C GLY A 63 9.31 -2.84 2.37
N HIS A 64 10.30 -3.48 2.99
CA HIS A 64 11.28 -4.29 2.26
C HIS A 64 11.85 -5.39 3.15
N ASP A 65 12.43 -6.38 2.51
CA ASP A 65 13.09 -7.51 3.19
C ASP A 65 14.62 -7.38 3.21
N GLY A 66 15.15 -6.23 2.85
CA GLY A 66 16.58 -5.98 2.71
C GLY A 66 17.07 -6.08 1.26
N ARG A 67 16.27 -6.67 0.36
CA ARG A 67 16.61 -6.83 -1.06
C ARG A 67 15.54 -6.31 -2.00
N ARG A 68 14.27 -6.61 -1.70
CA ARG A 68 13.12 -6.24 -2.52
C ARG A 68 12.12 -5.48 -1.70
N GLY A 69 11.47 -4.54 -2.34
CA GLY A 69 10.38 -3.79 -1.71
C GLY A 69 9.04 -4.45 -1.94
N PHE A 70 8.08 -4.10 -1.09
CA PHE A 70 6.70 -4.57 -1.20
C PHE A 70 5.77 -3.42 -0.89
N LEU A 71 4.72 -3.31 -1.70
CA LEU A 71 3.66 -2.35 -1.52
C LEU A 71 2.39 -3.13 -1.20
N HIS A 72 1.70 -2.73 -0.12
CA HIS A 72 0.49 -3.42 0.31
C HIS A 72 -0.64 -2.42 0.55
N HIS A 73 -1.87 -2.90 0.37
CA HIS A 73 -3.08 -2.21 0.81
C HIS A 73 -3.21 -0.77 0.32
N LEU A 74 -2.89 -0.52 -0.95
CA LEU A 74 -3.17 0.79 -1.54
C LEU A 74 -4.68 0.96 -1.64
N ALA A 75 -5.21 2.01 -1.04
CA ALA A 75 -6.61 2.31 -1.10
C ALA A 75 -6.83 3.82 -1.22
N VAL A 76 -7.82 4.21 -2.02
CA VAL A 76 -8.26 5.59 -2.16
C VAL A 76 -9.75 5.63 -1.91
N ALA A 77 -10.19 6.54 -1.04
CA ALA A 77 -11.60 6.69 -0.73
C ALA A 77 -12.37 7.05 -2.02
N PRO A 78 -13.61 6.52 -2.18
CA PRO A 78 -14.35 6.71 -3.44
C PRO A 78 -14.46 8.15 -3.91
N GLU A 79 -14.70 9.09 -2.99
CA GLU A 79 -14.88 10.50 -3.31
C GLU A 79 -13.59 11.18 -3.80
N PHE A 80 -12.44 10.53 -3.63
CA PHE A 80 -11.14 11.08 -4.05
C PHE A 80 -10.56 10.35 -5.26
N ARG A 81 -11.28 9.38 -5.82
CA ARG A 81 -10.78 8.63 -6.99
C ARG A 81 -10.76 9.49 -8.25
N GLY A 82 -9.91 9.10 -9.20
CA GLY A 82 -9.79 9.80 -10.47
C GLY A 82 -8.97 11.07 -10.42
N ARG A 83 -8.25 11.33 -9.33
CA ARG A 83 -7.43 12.53 -9.15
C ARG A 83 -5.93 12.24 -9.09
N GLY A 84 -5.51 11.00 -9.38
CA GLY A 84 -4.11 10.62 -9.32
C GLY A 84 -3.57 10.32 -7.93
N THR A 85 -4.42 10.27 -6.91
CA THR A 85 -3.99 10.04 -5.52
C THR A 85 -3.33 8.67 -5.37
N GLY A 86 -3.94 7.61 -5.91
CA GLY A 86 -3.38 6.26 -5.82
C GLY A 86 -2.04 6.14 -6.51
N ARG A 87 -1.91 6.73 -7.71
CA ARG A 87 -0.66 6.75 -8.44
C ARG A 87 0.43 7.48 -7.65
N HIS A 88 0.09 8.61 -7.05
CA HIS A 88 1.04 9.39 -6.28
C HIS A 88 1.52 8.64 -5.03
N LEU A 89 0.58 7.98 -4.32
CA LEU A 89 0.94 7.17 -3.16
C LEU A 89 1.91 6.06 -3.53
N ALA A 90 1.65 5.36 -4.64
CA ALA A 90 2.56 4.31 -5.11
C ALA A 90 3.94 4.87 -5.47
N GLU A 91 3.99 6.03 -6.11
CA GLU A 91 5.25 6.69 -6.48
C GLU A 91 6.06 7.11 -5.26
N LEU A 92 5.39 7.54 -4.18
CA LEU A 92 6.07 7.87 -2.93
C LEU A 92 6.79 6.65 -2.35
N VAL A 93 6.14 5.49 -2.36
CA VAL A 93 6.74 4.25 -1.87
C VAL A 93 7.96 3.90 -2.73
N VAL A 94 7.80 3.90 -4.04
CA VAL A 94 8.89 3.55 -4.96
C VAL A 94 10.09 4.48 -4.80
N THR A 95 9.83 5.78 -4.69
CA THR A 95 10.91 6.77 -4.51
C THR A 95 11.64 6.56 -3.19
N ALA A 96 10.89 6.29 -2.11
CA ALA A 96 11.49 6.04 -0.80
C ALA A 96 12.36 4.78 -0.82
N LEU A 97 11.90 3.74 -1.50
CA LEU A 97 12.68 2.50 -1.66
C LEU A 97 13.96 2.75 -2.47
N GLN A 98 13.87 3.56 -3.54
CA GLN A 98 15.04 3.91 -4.34
C GLN A 98 16.12 4.58 -3.49
N HIS A 99 15.73 5.47 -2.60
CA HIS A 99 16.67 6.17 -1.72
C HIS A 99 17.38 5.20 -0.76
N LEU A 100 16.79 4.04 -0.50
CA LEU A 100 17.40 3.00 0.34
C LEU A 100 18.21 1.99 -0.49
N GLY A 101 18.29 2.19 -1.80
CA GLY A 101 18.98 1.23 -2.67
C GLY A 101 18.17 -0.02 -3.00
N ILE A 102 16.88 -0.03 -2.68
CA ILE A 102 15.97 -1.13 -3.01
C ILE A 102 15.40 -0.82 -4.39
N LEU A 103 15.83 -1.57 -5.40
CA LEU A 103 15.60 -1.20 -6.79
C LEU A 103 14.46 -1.96 -7.49
N LYS A 104 13.76 -2.83 -6.77
CA LYS A 104 12.60 -3.52 -7.31
C LYS A 104 11.54 -3.68 -6.23
N CYS A 105 10.31 -3.38 -6.58
CA CYS A 105 9.18 -3.45 -5.67
C CYS A 105 8.11 -4.38 -6.25
N HIS A 106 7.51 -5.19 -5.40
CA HIS A 106 6.45 -6.12 -5.77
C HIS A 106 5.16 -5.77 -5.03
N LEU A 107 4.04 -6.17 -5.61
CA LEU A 107 2.75 -6.12 -4.94
C LEU A 107 1.91 -7.32 -5.37
N PHE A 108 0.87 -7.60 -4.61
CA PHE A 108 -0.03 -8.72 -4.89
C PHE A 108 -1.43 -8.19 -5.16
N VAL A 109 -2.07 -8.75 -6.19
CA VAL A 109 -3.44 -8.40 -6.57
C VAL A 109 -4.21 -9.70 -6.72
N HIS A 110 -5.41 -9.77 -6.16
CA HIS A 110 -6.27 -10.93 -6.39
C HIS A 110 -6.51 -11.10 -7.88
N ALA A 111 -6.38 -12.34 -8.37
CA ALA A 111 -6.44 -12.64 -9.79
C ALA A 111 -7.73 -12.18 -10.47
N ASN A 112 -8.83 -12.12 -9.72
CA ASN A 112 -10.14 -11.69 -10.23
C ASN A 112 -10.42 -10.19 -10.03
N ASN A 113 -9.48 -9.44 -9.50
CA ASN A 113 -9.65 -8.00 -9.30
C ASN A 113 -9.18 -7.25 -10.55
N HIS A 114 -10.01 -7.28 -11.60
CA HIS A 114 -9.64 -6.72 -12.89
C HIS A 114 -9.42 -5.22 -12.85
N ARG A 115 -10.11 -4.52 -11.97
CA ARG A 115 -9.94 -3.08 -11.81
C ARG A 115 -8.55 -2.74 -11.30
N ALA A 116 -8.10 -3.45 -10.27
CA ALA A 116 -6.76 -3.25 -9.73
C ALA A 116 -5.69 -3.67 -10.74
N LEU A 117 -5.89 -4.79 -11.44
CA LEU A 117 -4.95 -5.23 -12.47
C LEU A 117 -4.79 -4.17 -13.56
N SER A 118 -5.89 -3.57 -14.00
CA SER A 118 -5.85 -2.51 -15.01
C SER A 118 -5.14 -1.26 -14.48
N PHE A 119 -5.41 -0.89 -13.22
CA PHE A 119 -4.77 0.26 -12.61
C PHE A 119 -3.25 0.10 -12.57
N TRP A 120 -2.77 -1.02 -12.07
CA TRP A 120 -1.32 -1.23 -11.92
C TRP A 120 -0.61 -1.27 -13.27
N LYS A 121 -1.23 -1.91 -14.26
CA LYS A 121 -0.69 -1.92 -15.62
C LYS A 121 -0.63 -0.51 -16.20
N ARG A 122 -1.68 0.28 -16.01
CA ARG A 122 -1.76 1.65 -16.54
C ARG A 122 -0.71 2.57 -15.92
N VAL A 123 -0.37 2.38 -14.65
CA VAL A 123 0.62 3.22 -13.97
C VAL A 123 2.04 2.65 -14.06
N GLY A 124 2.26 1.65 -14.91
CA GLY A 124 3.61 1.22 -15.28
C GLY A 124 4.15 -0.02 -14.60
N TRP A 125 3.32 -0.75 -13.87
CA TRP A 125 3.76 -1.99 -13.23
C TRP A 125 3.54 -3.16 -14.18
N THR A 126 4.45 -4.14 -14.12
CA THR A 126 4.43 -5.31 -15.01
C THR A 126 3.89 -6.52 -14.28
N ARG A 127 2.85 -7.14 -14.84
CA ARG A 127 2.33 -8.41 -14.32
C ARG A 127 3.35 -9.52 -14.57
N ARG A 128 3.61 -10.32 -13.54
CA ARG A 128 4.57 -11.43 -13.62
C ARG A 128 3.81 -12.73 -13.86
N ASP A 129 3.87 -13.20 -15.10
CA ASP A 129 3.22 -14.47 -15.48
C ASP A 129 4.15 -15.66 -15.40
N ASP A 130 5.42 -15.41 -15.10
CA ASP A 130 6.49 -16.41 -15.10
C ASP A 130 6.75 -17.01 -13.72
N ILE A 131 6.01 -16.57 -12.68
CA ILE A 131 6.20 -17.06 -11.32
C ILE A 131 4.87 -17.44 -10.69
N GLU A 132 4.95 -18.33 -9.71
CA GLU A 132 3.82 -18.71 -8.86
C GLU A 132 4.17 -18.37 -7.42
N MET A 133 3.17 -18.03 -6.63
CA MET A 133 3.34 -17.74 -5.21
C MET A 133 2.88 -18.92 -4.37
N PHE A 134 3.71 -19.34 -3.42
CA PHE A 134 3.38 -20.39 -2.47
C PHE A 134 3.36 -19.77 -1.07
N SER A 135 2.38 -20.18 -0.26
CA SER A 135 2.27 -19.69 1.11
C SER A 135 2.16 -20.87 2.07
N LYS A 136 2.71 -20.68 3.27
CA LYS A 136 2.62 -21.65 4.35
C LYS A 136 2.40 -20.91 5.66
N THR A 137 1.38 -21.34 6.41
CA THR A 137 1.16 -20.81 7.75
C THR A 137 2.18 -21.41 8.69
N THR A 138 2.85 -20.57 9.47
CA THR A 138 3.96 -20.98 10.32
C THR A 138 3.61 -21.07 11.81
N GLY A 139 2.40 -20.67 12.18
CA GLY A 139 1.98 -20.71 13.58
C GLY A 139 0.52 -20.52 13.78
#